data_2147bd93ed4c2a3fa67f8e794bbd5f87
#
_entry.id   2147bd93ed4c2a3fa67f8e794bbd5f87
#
_cell.length_a   1.000
_cell.length_b   1.000
_cell.length_c   1.000
_cell.angle_alpha   90.00
_cell.angle_beta   90.00
_cell.angle_gamma   90.00
#
_symmetry.space_group_name_H-M   'P 1'
#
loop_
_entity.id
_entity.type
_entity.pdbx_description
1 polymer ?
#
loop_
_entity_poly.entity_id
_entity_poly.type
_entity_poly.pdbx_seq_one_letter_code
_entity_poly.pdbx_strand_id
1 'polypeptide(L)'
;MAKRFAVLAFALSLITALTLPNSVAAEPKKIAIAYDVGGRGDNGLNDLAALGLERAIKKLNISRLDVREQITDGNLGDRITRVRFLAKNKYQLIICVGSGYADTVRRISNEYPNTQFAIIDDESVAMTNVSNLSFATSEAIYLAAAAMAVRSKSGKIGFIAPKADLISTKYAAVFAKGAVAGNSKIKVLSKLVDSNIEVEVAGLVNSGVDQLFSTWSKSDEVISTVARFNSAETPILISGILPDQYFLNFSAGKKNQYLAVSKRYDLAVEQIITAELSDKNILNILDSKKGIYGNRYNLKDSGLSVKVVAGSAFSAKIQGILANLKAGRVKNLSN
;
A
#
# COMPACT_ATOMS: atom_id res chain seq x y z
N MET A 1 -38.54 -61.73 -58.91
CA MET A 1 -38.88 -61.33 -57.54
C MET A 1 -37.70 -60.66 -56.87
N ALA A 2 -37.53 -59.40 -57.10
CA ALA A 2 -36.44 -58.60 -56.47
C ALA A 2 -36.76 -57.11 -56.66
N LYS A 3 -37.51 -56.52 -55.81
CA LYS A 3 -37.75 -55.05 -55.74
C LYS A 3 -38.71 -54.79 -54.58
N ARG A 4 -38.26 -54.83 -53.37
CA ARG A 4 -39.00 -54.27 -52.20
C ARG A 4 -38.16 -54.30 -50.90
N PHE A 5 -36.85 -53.96 -50.93
CA PHE A 5 -36.06 -53.81 -49.69
C PHE A 5 -35.05 -52.65 -49.77
N ALA A 6 -35.45 -51.47 -50.25
CA ALA A 6 -34.53 -50.35 -50.41
C ALA A 6 -35.12 -49.00 -49.96
N VAL A 7 -36.07 -48.95 -49.04
CA VAL A 7 -36.68 -47.66 -48.63
C VAL A 7 -36.72 -47.48 -47.10
N LEU A 8 -36.17 -48.38 -46.28
CA LEU A 8 -36.23 -48.22 -44.82
C LEU A 8 -34.88 -47.90 -44.12
N ALA A 9 -33.81 -47.60 -44.90
CA ALA A 9 -32.48 -47.30 -44.33
C ALA A 9 -32.09 -45.81 -44.39
N PHE A 10 -32.98 -44.91 -44.79
CA PHE A 10 -32.63 -43.47 -44.98
C PHE A 10 -33.33 -42.50 -43.99
N ALA A 11 -34.03 -43.00 -42.99
CA ALA A 11 -34.79 -42.13 -42.04
C ALA A 11 -34.24 -42.16 -40.62
N LEU A 12 -33.07 -42.76 -40.35
CA LEU A 12 -32.52 -42.84 -38.96
C LEU A 12 -31.17 -42.15 -38.76
N SER A 13 -30.75 -41.31 -39.68
CA SER A 13 -29.45 -40.62 -39.61
C SER A 13 -29.52 -39.09 -39.54
N LEU A 14 -30.67 -38.53 -39.10
CA LEU A 14 -30.81 -37.04 -39.06
C LEU A 14 -31.32 -36.51 -37.71
N ILE A 15 -31.10 -37.19 -36.60
CA ILE A 15 -31.38 -36.66 -35.24
C ILE A 15 -30.17 -36.84 -34.31
N THR A 16 -28.96 -36.58 -34.81
CA THR A 16 -27.82 -36.27 -33.99
C THR A 16 -27.36 -34.83 -34.28
N ALA A 17 -28.31 -33.92 -34.35
CA ALA A 17 -28.03 -32.50 -34.45
C ALA A 17 -27.87 -31.92 -33.05
N LEU A 18 -26.62 -31.62 -32.74
CA LEU A 18 -26.18 -30.46 -31.95
C LEU A 18 -26.85 -30.28 -30.57
N THR A 19 -26.45 -31.08 -29.62
CA THR A 19 -26.22 -30.51 -28.29
C THR A 19 -24.76 -30.01 -28.27
N LEU A 20 -24.50 -28.91 -28.95
CA LEU A 20 -23.36 -28.10 -28.57
C LEU A 20 -23.58 -27.70 -27.11
N PRO A 21 -22.66 -28.00 -26.18
CA PRO A 21 -22.76 -27.42 -24.88
C PRO A 21 -22.79 -25.89 -25.11
N ASN A 22 -23.90 -25.24 -24.76
CA ASN A 22 -23.89 -23.81 -24.56
C ASN A 22 -22.79 -23.57 -23.54
N SER A 23 -21.60 -23.18 -23.98
CA SER A 23 -20.63 -22.59 -23.09
C SER A 23 -21.29 -21.29 -22.63
N VAL A 24 -21.99 -21.36 -21.48
CA VAL A 24 -22.40 -20.17 -20.77
C VAL A 24 -21.10 -19.42 -20.53
N ALA A 25 -20.87 -18.38 -21.29
CA ALA A 25 -19.72 -17.51 -21.08
C ALA A 25 -19.80 -17.10 -19.60
N ALA A 26 -18.76 -17.42 -18.85
CA ALA A 26 -18.71 -17.06 -17.42
C ALA A 26 -18.99 -15.56 -17.34
N GLU A 27 -19.91 -15.16 -16.47
CA GLU A 27 -20.20 -13.74 -16.24
C GLU A 27 -18.90 -13.00 -15.92
N PRO A 28 -18.64 -11.83 -16.53
CA PRO A 28 -17.42 -11.10 -16.28
C PRO A 28 -17.31 -10.77 -14.79
N LYS A 29 -16.13 -11.02 -14.21
CA LYS A 29 -15.89 -10.72 -12.80
C LYS A 29 -15.90 -9.22 -12.57
N LYS A 30 -16.80 -8.76 -11.73
CA LYS A 30 -16.92 -7.35 -11.34
C LYS A 30 -15.95 -7.03 -10.20
N ILE A 31 -15.22 -5.92 -10.35
CA ILE A 31 -14.21 -5.45 -9.40
C ILE A 31 -14.62 -4.10 -8.83
N ALA A 32 -14.47 -3.93 -7.53
CA ALA A 32 -14.66 -2.64 -6.90
C ALA A 32 -13.44 -2.23 -6.07
N ILE A 33 -13.20 -0.92 -6.00
CA ILE A 33 -12.22 -0.32 -5.10
C ILE A 33 -12.88 0.76 -4.26
N ALA A 34 -12.68 0.69 -2.96
CA ALA A 34 -13.13 1.67 -1.98
C ALA A 34 -11.90 2.41 -1.44
N TYR A 35 -11.74 3.63 -1.92
CA TYR A 35 -10.66 4.55 -1.49
C TYR A 35 -10.93 5.09 -0.09
N ASP A 36 -9.87 5.44 0.62
CA ASP A 36 -9.96 6.20 1.86
C ASP A 36 -10.30 7.68 1.57
N VAL A 37 -10.41 8.47 2.63
CA VAL A 37 -10.71 9.92 2.55
C VAL A 37 -9.77 10.61 1.55
N GLY A 38 -10.33 11.48 0.75
CA GLY A 38 -9.62 12.18 -0.33
C GLY A 38 -9.79 11.50 -1.69
N GLY A 39 -9.83 10.17 -1.76
CA GLY A 39 -10.02 9.46 -3.03
C GLY A 39 -8.96 9.78 -4.08
N ARG A 40 -9.34 9.69 -5.34
CA ARG A 40 -8.47 10.12 -6.46
C ARG A 40 -8.18 11.62 -6.38
N GLY A 41 -6.95 11.99 -6.67
CA GLY A 41 -6.47 13.38 -6.62
C GLY A 41 -5.86 13.77 -5.28
N ASP A 42 -5.66 12.79 -4.36
CA ASP A 42 -4.97 13.03 -3.08
C ASP A 42 -3.45 13.20 -3.24
N ASN A 43 -2.92 12.98 -4.45
CA ASN A 43 -1.49 12.91 -4.74
C ASN A 43 -0.73 11.92 -3.82
N GLY A 44 -1.46 11.00 -3.21
CA GLY A 44 -0.98 10.11 -2.17
C GLY A 44 -1.23 8.63 -2.46
N LEU A 45 -1.65 7.92 -1.42
CA LEU A 45 -1.82 6.47 -1.46
C LEU A 45 -3.05 6.03 -2.25
N ASN A 46 -4.13 6.83 -2.25
CA ASN A 46 -5.30 6.53 -3.08
C ASN A 46 -4.96 6.65 -4.58
N ASP A 47 -4.18 7.65 -4.99
CA ASP A 47 -3.74 7.79 -6.38
C ASP A 47 -2.82 6.64 -6.79
N LEU A 48 -1.96 6.13 -5.89
CA LEU A 48 -1.19 4.92 -6.17
C LEU A 48 -2.09 3.69 -6.34
N ALA A 49 -3.09 3.52 -5.49
CA ALA A 49 -4.05 2.44 -5.63
C ALA A 49 -4.82 2.53 -6.95
N ALA A 50 -5.26 3.74 -7.33
CA ALA A 50 -5.90 4.03 -8.61
C ALA A 50 -4.98 3.70 -9.80
N LEU A 51 -3.70 4.04 -9.73
CA LEU A 51 -2.72 3.69 -10.77
C LEU A 51 -2.61 2.17 -10.95
N GLY A 52 -2.65 1.40 -9.87
CA GLY A 52 -2.67 -0.06 -9.92
C GLY A 52 -3.93 -0.61 -10.60
N LEU A 53 -5.09 -0.03 -10.29
CA LEU A 53 -6.35 -0.36 -10.96
C LEU A 53 -6.28 -0.10 -12.46
N GLU A 54 -5.79 1.09 -12.87
CA GLU A 54 -5.65 1.45 -14.29
C GLU A 54 -4.73 0.49 -15.05
N ARG A 55 -3.60 0.11 -14.43
CA ARG A 55 -2.69 -0.87 -15.01
C ARG A 55 -3.33 -2.24 -15.21
N ALA A 56 -4.07 -2.71 -14.18
CA ALA A 56 -4.79 -3.98 -14.27
C ALA A 56 -5.87 -3.94 -15.36
N ILE A 57 -6.66 -2.88 -15.43
CA ILE A 57 -7.70 -2.69 -16.46
C ILE A 57 -7.07 -2.78 -17.86
N LYS A 58 -6.00 -2.03 -18.11
CA LYS A 58 -5.32 -2.02 -19.40
C LYS A 58 -4.69 -3.38 -19.74
N LYS A 59 -3.99 -3.98 -18.79
CA LYS A 59 -3.24 -5.23 -18.98
C LYS A 59 -4.15 -6.43 -19.22
N LEU A 60 -5.28 -6.49 -18.54
CA LEU A 60 -6.22 -7.61 -18.55
C LEU A 60 -7.45 -7.35 -19.42
N ASN A 61 -7.49 -6.20 -20.10
CA ASN A 61 -8.61 -5.78 -20.95
C ASN A 61 -9.97 -5.82 -20.22
N ILE A 62 -10.01 -5.31 -18.99
CA ILE A 62 -11.22 -5.30 -18.16
C ILE A 62 -12.16 -4.21 -18.66
N SER A 63 -13.44 -4.53 -18.83
CA SER A 63 -14.47 -3.54 -19.17
C SER A 63 -14.65 -2.54 -18.01
N ARG A 64 -14.71 -1.25 -18.34
CA ARG A 64 -15.04 -0.21 -17.35
C ARG A 64 -16.42 -0.37 -16.74
N LEU A 65 -17.33 -1.04 -17.41
CA LEU A 65 -18.67 -1.33 -16.90
C LEU A 65 -18.64 -2.35 -15.73
N ASP A 66 -17.57 -3.14 -15.66
CA ASP A 66 -17.35 -4.14 -14.61
C ASP A 66 -16.53 -3.61 -13.44
N VAL A 67 -16.16 -2.32 -13.47
CA VAL A 67 -15.35 -1.66 -12.43
C VAL A 67 -16.16 -0.59 -11.71
N ARG A 68 -16.09 -0.59 -10.38
CA ARG A 68 -16.70 0.46 -9.54
C ARG A 68 -15.68 1.05 -8.58
N GLU A 69 -15.68 2.37 -8.50
CA GLU A 69 -14.86 3.12 -7.57
C GLU A 69 -15.76 3.87 -6.58
N GLN A 70 -15.39 3.88 -5.30
CA GLN A 70 -16.11 4.62 -4.25
C GLN A 70 -15.11 5.30 -3.31
N ILE A 71 -15.53 6.39 -2.70
CA ILE A 71 -14.74 7.19 -1.75
C ILE A 71 -15.53 7.30 -0.46
N THR A 72 -14.90 7.09 0.70
CA THR A 72 -15.52 7.27 2.02
C THR A 72 -15.35 8.69 2.54
N ASP A 73 -16.27 9.09 3.43
CA ASP A 73 -16.12 10.30 4.27
C ASP A 73 -15.24 10.05 5.53
N GLY A 74 -14.82 8.80 5.75
CA GLY A 74 -13.93 8.41 6.84
C GLY A 74 -14.62 7.82 8.07
N ASN A 75 -15.95 7.96 8.21
CA ASN A 75 -16.64 7.35 9.34
C ASN A 75 -16.96 5.86 9.09
N LEU A 76 -17.06 5.09 10.16
CA LEU A 76 -17.31 3.65 10.09
C LEU A 76 -18.65 3.32 9.41
N GLY A 77 -19.68 4.09 9.68
CA GLY A 77 -21.02 3.89 9.10
C GLY A 77 -21.03 4.04 7.58
N ASP A 78 -20.36 5.05 7.06
CA ASP A 78 -20.20 5.28 5.63
C ASP A 78 -19.40 4.16 4.96
N ARG A 79 -18.25 3.77 5.54
CA ARG A 79 -17.44 2.65 5.04
C ARG A 79 -18.28 1.36 4.98
N ILE A 80 -19.02 1.03 6.02
CA ILE A 80 -19.90 -0.14 6.06
C ILE A 80 -20.97 -0.06 4.96
N THR A 81 -21.63 1.08 4.82
CA THR A 81 -22.69 1.28 3.83
C THR A 81 -22.18 1.08 2.40
N ARG A 82 -21.02 1.67 2.07
CA ARG A 82 -20.42 1.58 0.73
C ARG A 82 -19.95 0.16 0.42
N VAL A 83 -19.21 -0.48 1.33
CA VAL A 83 -18.68 -1.82 1.10
C VAL A 83 -19.82 -2.84 1.02
N ARG A 84 -20.84 -2.72 1.88
CA ARG A 84 -22.05 -3.57 1.80
C ARG A 84 -22.80 -3.37 0.49
N PHE A 85 -22.93 -2.14 0.00
CA PHE A 85 -23.52 -1.87 -1.31
C PHE A 85 -22.77 -2.61 -2.42
N LEU A 86 -21.45 -2.59 -2.43
CA LEU A 86 -20.65 -3.30 -3.42
C LEU A 86 -20.85 -4.82 -3.34
N ALA A 87 -20.81 -5.41 -2.15
CA ALA A 87 -21.01 -6.83 -1.94
C ALA A 87 -22.43 -7.27 -2.36
N LYS A 88 -23.46 -6.49 -1.98
CA LYS A 88 -24.86 -6.73 -2.38
C LYS A 88 -25.05 -6.67 -3.90
N ASN A 89 -24.29 -5.84 -4.62
CA ASN A 89 -24.33 -5.72 -6.09
C ASN A 89 -23.40 -6.72 -6.80
N LYS A 90 -22.96 -7.77 -6.08
CA LYS A 90 -22.22 -8.92 -6.63
C LYS A 90 -20.87 -8.53 -7.26
N TYR A 91 -20.16 -7.56 -6.69
CA TYR A 91 -18.74 -7.37 -7.00
C TYR A 91 -17.97 -8.53 -6.38
N GLN A 92 -17.28 -9.32 -7.19
CA GLN A 92 -16.56 -10.51 -6.76
C GLN A 92 -15.29 -10.18 -5.97
N LEU A 93 -14.58 -9.12 -6.37
CA LEU A 93 -13.45 -8.58 -5.64
C LEU A 93 -13.74 -7.14 -5.18
N ILE A 94 -13.62 -6.90 -3.87
CA ILE A 94 -13.74 -5.57 -3.29
C ILE A 94 -12.42 -5.21 -2.60
N ILE A 95 -11.72 -4.22 -3.11
CA ILE A 95 -10.45 -3.73 -2.60
C ILE A 95 -10.71 -2.51 -1.73
N CYS A 96 -10.32 -2.57 -0.45
CA CYS A 96 -10.45 -1.48 0.51
C CYS A 96 -9.06 -0.86 0.76
N VAL A 97 -8.92 0.44 0.53
CA VAL A 97 -7.64 1.14 0.62
C VAL A 97 -7.46 1.75 2.00
N GLY A 98 -6.48 1.24 2.74
CA GLY A 98 -6.11 1.74 4.07
C GLY A 98 -6.69 0.93 5.24
N SER A 99 -5.93 0.91 6.35
CA SER A 99 -6.26 0.19 7.59
C SER A 99 -7.56 0.67 8.25
N GLY A 100 -8.01 1.88 7.93
CA GLY A 100 -9.31 2.41 8.40
C GLY A 100 -10.52 1.55 8.00
N TYR A 101 -10.36 0.65 7.04
CA TYR A 101 -11.39 -0.30 6.64
C TYR A 101 -11.40 -1.62 7.42
N ALA A 102 -10.47 -1.88 8.35
CA ALA A 102 -10.32 -3.19 9.00
C ALA A 102 -11.62 -3.69 9.65
N ASP A 103 -12.30 -2.85 10.45
CA ASP A 103 -13.57 -3.22 11.08
C ASP A 103 -14.71 -3.42 10.08
N THR A 104 -14.74 -2.61 9.03
CA THR A 104 -15.70 -2.74 7.93
C THR A 104 -15.51 -4.06 7.20
N VAL A 105 -14.27 -4.38 6.79
CA VAL A 105 -13.96 -5.62 6.06
C VAL A 105 -14.25 -6.84 6.92
N ARG A 106 -13.85 -6.84 8.20
CA ARG A 106 -14.14 -7.93 9.14
C ARG A 106 -15.63 -8.22 9.24
N ARG A 107 -16.44 -7.18 9.32
CA ARG A 107 -17.89 -7.31 9.42
C ARG A 107 -18.52 -7.76 8.10
N ILE A 108 -18.22 -7.09 6.99
CA ILE A 108 -18.90 -7.33 5.71
C ILE A 108 -18.42 -8.64 5.07
N SER A 109 -17.14 -9.03 5.23
CA SER A 109 -16.67 -10.32 4.71
C SER A 109 -17.38 -11.52 5.35
N ASN A 110 -17.76 -11.41 6.62
CA ASN A 110 -18.57 -12.43 7.29
C ASN A 110 -20.02 -12.49 6.77
N GLU A 111 -20.61 -11.33 6.40
CA GLU A 111 -21.96 -11.26 5.82
C GLU A 111 -22.00 -11.78 4.37
N TYR A 112 -20.87 -11.72 3.64
CA TYR A 112 -20.76 -12.06 2.21
C TYR A 112 -19.61 -13.04 1.94
N PRO A 113 -19.73 -14.32 2.36
CA PRO A 113 -18.62 -15.29 2.29
C PRO A 113 -18.17 -15.64 0.86
N ASN A 114 -19.01 -15.40 -0.15
CA ASN A 114 -18.71 -15.67 -1.56
C ASN A 114 -18.06 -14.46 -2.28
N THR A 115 -17.89 -13.32 -1.59
CA THR A 115 -17.19 -12.16 -2.09
C THR A 115 -15.75 -12.19 -1.59
N GLN A 116 -14.78 -11.97 -2.46
CA GLN A 116 -13.39 -11.80 -2.09
C GLN A 116 -13.12 -10.35 -1.70
N PHE A 117 -12.44 -10.15 -0.60
CA PHE A 117 -12.03 -8.84 -0.12
C PHE A 117 -10.51 -8.74 -0.12
N ALA A 118 -10.02 -7.55 -0.39
CA ALA A 118 -8.62 -7.20 -0.11
C ALA A 118 -8.60 -5.94 0.73
N ILE A 119 -7.73 -5.90 1.74
CA ILE A 119 -7.48 -4.70 2.52
C ILE A 119 -6.01 -4.31 2.36
N ILE A 120 -5.75 -3.05 2.00
CA ILE A 120 -4.40 -2.55 1.76
C ILE A 120 -3.88 -1.85 3.00
N ASP A 121 -2.63 -2.15 3.35
CA ASP A 121 -1.90 -1.61 4.51
C ASP A 121 -2.47 -2.03 5.87
N ASP A 122 -3.03 -3.23 5.91
CA ASP A 122 -3.52 -3.87 7.13
C ASP A 122 -3.14 -5.36 7.14
N GLU A 123 -3.04 -5.95 8.34
CA GLU A 123 -2.82 -7.38 8.55
C GLU A 123 -3.57 -7.89 9.79
N SER A 124 -4.73 -7.30 10.07
CA SER A 124 -5.51 -7.61 11.28
C SER A 124 -6.77 -8.42 11.02
N VAL A 125 -7.18 -8.60 9.76
CA VAL A 125 -8.45 -9.24 9.44
C VAL A 125 -8.26 -10.74 9.20
N ALA A 126 -8.67 -11.55 10.16
CA ALA A 126 -8.56 -13.02 10.14
C ALA A 126 -9.82 -13.65 9.54
N MET A 127 -9.95 -13.62 8.21
CA MET A 127 -11.07 -14.20 7.46
C MET A 127 -10.55 -14.89 6.19
N THR A 128 -11.15 -16.03 5.83
CA THR A 128 -10.70 -16.85 4.68
C THR A 128 -10.94 -16.22 3.31
N ASN A 129 -11.88 -15.29 3.21
CA ASN A 129 -12.18 -14.54 2.00
C ASN A 129 -11.60 -13.11 2.03
N VAL A 130 -10.56 -12.88 2.87
CA VAL A 130 -9.89 -11.58 2.96
C VAL A 130 -8.39 -11.74 2.70
N SER A 131 -7.88 -11.02 1.71
CA SER A 131 -6.45 -10.85 1.45
C SER A 131 -5.95 -9.59 2.13
N ASN A 132 -5.13 -9.74 3.18
CA ASN A 132 -4.45 -8.63 3.84
C ASN A 132 -3.18 -8.29 3.05
N LEU A 133 -3.09 -7.09 2.50
CA LEU A 133 -1.97 -6.63 1.68
C LEU A 133 -1.16 -5.61 2.50
N SER A 134 -0.25 -6.11 3.33
CA SER A 134 0.53 -5.31 4.26
C SER A 134 1.92 -4.95 3.73
N PHE A 135 2.61 -4.03 4.41
CA PHE A 135 3.95 -3.57 4.02
C PHE A 135 4.91 -3.66 5.21
N ALA A 136 6.11 -4.17 4.97
CA ALA A 136 7.19 -4.22 5.95
C ALA A 136 7.81 -2.82 6.17
N THR A 137 6.98 -1.85 6.53
CA THR A 137 7.31 -0.42 6.63
C THR A 137 8.52 -0.17 7.54
N SER A 138 8.70 -0.99 8.57
CA SER A 138 9.87 -0.94 9.45
C SER A 138 11.20 -1.10 8.70
N GLU A 139 11.27 -1.92 7.65
CA GLU A 139 12.50 -2.06 6.84
C GLU A 139 12.86 -0.74 6.13
N ALA A 140 11.85 -0.08 5.57
CA ALA A 140 12.05 1.18 4.87
C ALA A 140 12.42 2.33 5.83
N ILE A 141 11.78 2.39 7.01
CA ILE A 141 12.11 3.38 8.06
C ILE A 141 13.55 3.16 8.54
N TYR A 142 13.97 1.92 8.77
CA TYR A 142 15.36 1.59 9.17
C TYR A 142 16.36 2.08 8.12
N LEU A 143 16.12 1.78 6.84
CA LEU A 143 16.99 2.20 5.74
C LEU A 143 17.04 3.72 5.60
N ALA A 144 15.89 4.39 5.68
CA ALA A 144 15.82 5.84 5.61
C ALA A 144 16.58 6.49 6.76
N ALA A 145 16.39 6.02 7.99
CA ALA A 145 17.12 6.51 9.17
C ALA A 145 18.63 6.35 9.01
N ALA A 146 19.10 5.20 8.51
CA ALA A 146 20.51 4.97 8.25
C ALA A 146 21.07 5.95 7.22
N ALA A 147 20.35 6.20 6.12
CA ALA A 147 20.77 7.15 5.10
C ALA A 147 20.80 8.59 5.62
N MET A 148 19.79 8.99 6.41
CA MET A 148 19.76 10.29 7.06
C MET A 148 20.94 10.49 8.03
N ALA A 149 21.23 9.47 8.84
CA ALA A 149 22.32 9.52 9.80
C ALA A 149 23.71 9.64 9.14
N VAL A 150 23.91 8.99 7.98
CA VAL A 150 25.14 9.15 7.18
C VAL A 150 25.28 10.56 6.61
N ARG A 151 24.15 11.17 6.22
CA ARG A 151 24.13 12.49 5.59
C ARG A 151 24.14 13.65 6.59
N SER A 152 23.67 13.45 7.82
CA SER A 152 23.57 14.51 8.82
C SER A 152 24.92 15.18 9.07
N LYS A 153 24.93 16.51 9.05
CA LYS A 153 26.09 17.35 9.36
C LYS A 153 26.10 17.78 10.83
N SER A 154 24.93 17.98 11.42
CA SER A 154 24.79 18.36 12.84
C SER A 154 25.02 17.19 13.80
N GLY A 155 24.97 15.95 13.29
CA GLY A 155 24.96 14.76 14.13
C GLY A 155 23.65 14.55 14.89
N LYS A 156 22.58 15.26 14.51
CA LYS A 156 21.24 15.16 15.12
C LYS A 156 20.17 15.02 14.04
N ILE A 157 19.35 13.99 14.16
CA ILE A 157 18.19 13.77 13.28
C ILE A 157 16.91 13.63 14.08
N GLY A 158 15.79 14.06 13.48
CA GLY A 158 14.48 14.05 14.11
C GLY A 158 13.56 13.00 13.52
N PHE A 159 12.65 12.51 14.36
CA PHE A 159 11.51 11.66 13.97
C PHE A 159 10.23 12.28 14.53
N ILE A 160 9.19 12.43 13.69
CA ILE A 160 7.88 12.93 14.12
C ILE A 160 6.78 12.02 13.60
N ALA A 161 5.83 11.67 14.47
CA ALA A 161 4.74 10.77 14.16
C ALA A 161 3.47 11.10 14.99
N PRO A 162 2.26 10.67 14.53
CA PRO A 162 1.05 10.78 15.33
C PRO A 162 1.16 9.95 16.61
N LYS A 163 0.83 10.52 17.76
CA LYS A 163 0.81 9.80 19.04
C LYS A 163 -0.38 8.84 19.14
N ALA A 164 -1.51 9.22 18.54
CA ALA A 164 -2.70 8.38 18.48
C ALA A 164 -2.50 7.08 17.68
N ASP A 165 -1.47 7.03 16.84
CA ASP A 165 -1.17 5.86 16.02
C ASP A 165 -0.29 4.87 16.82
N LEU A 166 -0.86 3.73 17.20
CA LEU A 166 -0.20 2.73 18.07
C LEU A 166 1.13 2.22 17.52
N ILE A 167 1.31 2.24 16.18
CA ILE A 167 2.55 1.81 15.54
C ILE A 167 3.68 2.84 15.66
N SER A 168 3.38 4.10 15.98
CA SER A 168 4.34 5.21 15.98
C SER A 168 5.51 4.99 16.96
N THR A 169 5.23 4.47 18.14
CA THR A 169 6.28 4.14 19.13
C THR A 169 7.28 3.13 18.60
N LYS A 170 6.79 2.12 17.90
CA LYS A 170 7.61 1.09 17.27
C LYS A 170 8.43 1.67 16.11
N TYR A 171 7.81 2.50 15.28
CA TYR A 171 8.52 3.18 14.20
C TYR A 171 9.63 4.08 14.70
N ALA A 172 9.42 4.80 15.81
CA ALA A 172 10.45 5.60 16.47
C ALA A 172 11.64 4.73 16.94
N ALA A 173 11.38 3.58 17.54
CA ALA A 173 12.42 2.64 17.95
C ALA A 173 13.20 2.05 16.78
N VAL A 174 12.51 1.69 15.69
CA VAL A 174 13.13 1.19 14.46
C VAL A 174 13.97 2.28 13.79
N PHE A 175 13.47 3.51 13.76
CA PHE A 175 14.19 4.67 13.24
C PHE A 175 15.51 4.89 14.00
N ALA A 176 15.46 4.85 15.34
CA ALA A 176 16.66 4.98 16.16
C ALA A 176 17.68 3.87 15.87
N LYS A 177 17.25 2.61 15.74
CA LYS A 177 18.13 1.49 15.37
C LYS A 177 18.78 1.69 13.99
N GLY A 178 18.00 2.11 13.00
CA GLY A 178 18.51 2.39 11.66
C GLY A 178 19.52 3.54 11.65
N ALA A 179 19.22 4.60 12.40
CA ALA A 179 20.12 5.73 12.54
C ALA A 179 21.51 5.34 13.09
N VAL A 180 21.54 4.53 14.15
CA VAL A 180 22.79 4.01 14.74
C VAL A 180 23.56 3.13 13.74
N ALA A 181 22.88 2.33 12.92
CA ALA A 181 23.53 1.55 11.86
C ALA A 181 24.18 2.44 10.78
N GLY A 182 23.57 3.58 10.50
CA GLY A 182 24.14 4.61 9.61
C GLY A 182 25.32 5.34 10.22
N ASN A 183 25.19 5.78 11.47
CA ASN A 183 26.22 6.51 12.20
C ASN A 183 26.07 6.25 13.71
N SER A 184 27.02 5.55 14.32
CA SER A 184 26.96 5.18 15.74
C SER A 184 27.00 6.36 16.72
N LYS A 185 27.40 7.55 16.26
CA LYS A 185 27.45 8.77 17.07
C LYS A 185 26.24 9.69 16.90
N ILE A 186 25.29 9.29 16.04
CA ILE A 186 24.09 10.10 15.76
C ILE A 186 23.20 10.24 17.01
N LYS A 187 22.64 11.41 17.20
CA LYS A 187 21.58 11.65 18.19
C LYS A 187 20.24 11.68 17.49
N VAL A 188 19.29 10.89 17.99
CA VAL A 188 17.92 10.84 17.48
C VAL A 188 17.00 11.54 18.48
N LEU A 189 16.23 12.51 18.00
CA LEU A 189 15.18 13.18 18.74
C LEU A 189 13.84 12.77 18.17
N SER A 190 13.02 12.06 18.96
CA SER A 190 11.71 11.58 18.53
C SER A 190 10.60 12.35 19.22
N LYS A 191 9.57 12.72 18.46
CA LYS A 191 8.34 13.36 18.96
C LYS A 191 7.13 12.58 18.46
N LEU A 192 6.30 12.15 19.40
CA LEU A 192 4.96 11.62 19.14
C LEU A 192 3.96 12.71 19.51
N VAL A 193 3.14 13.14 18.55
CA VAL A 193 2.39 14.40 18.60
C VAL A 193 0.90 14.14 18.35
N ASP A 194 0.04 14.79 19.12
CA ASP A 194 -1.41 14.78 18.90
C ASP A 194 -1.87 16.02 18.10
N SER A 195 -1.22 17.16 18.37
CA SER A 195 -1.54 18.47 17.77
C SER A 195 -0.30 19.38 17.79
N ASN A 196 -0.43 20.60 17.25
CA ASN A 196 0.64 21.60 17.25
C ASN A 196 1.94 21.15 16.59
N ILE A 197 1.82 20.52 15.41
CA ILE A 197 2.96 20.01 14.63
C ILE A 197 4.02 21.10 14.42
N GLU A 198 3.60 22.35 14.17
CA GLU A 198 4.51 23.46 13.97
C GLU A 198 5.43 23.70 15.17
N VAL A 199 4.88 23.69 16.38
CA VAL A 199 5.64 23.91 17.63
C VAL A 199 6.65 22.78 17.85
N GLU A 200 6.24 21.54 17.60
CA GLU A 200 7.13 20.39 17.79
C GLU A 200 8.24 20.30 16.72
N VAL A 201 7.92 20.65 15.48
CA VAL A 201 8.92 20.79 14.41
C VAL A 201 9.90 21.90 14.74
N ALA A 202 9.42 23.08 15.17
CA ALA A 202 10.27 24.19 15.61
C ALA A 202 11.19 23.78 16.76
N GLY A 203 10.66 23.05 17.75
CA GLY A 203 11.44 22.52 18.86
C GLY A 203 12.57 21.59 18.43
N LEU A 204 12.31 20.70 17.46
CA LEU A 204 13.32 19.82 16.88
C LEU A 204 14.41 20.63 16.14
N VAL A 205 14.00 21.59 15.31
CA VAL A 205 14.91 22.47 14.58
C VAL A 205 15.81 23.26 15.53
N ASN A 206 15.23 23.92 16.54
CA ASN A 206 15.96 24.68 17.55
C ASN A 206 16.92 23.79 18.37
N SER A 207 16.64 22.49 18.46
CA SER A 207 17.56 21.52 19.07
C SER A 207 18.74 21.13 18.17
N GLY A 208 18.81 21.68 16.95
CA GLY A 208 19.89 21.46 15.98
C GLY A 208 19.70 20.21 15.10
N VAL A 209 18.46 19.76 14.91
CA VAL A 209 18.12 18.72 13.93
C VAL A 209 18.30 19.29 12.52
N ASP A 210 19.08 18.61 11.69
CA ASP A 210 19.29 18.98 10.29
C ASP A 210 18.55 18.08 9.30
N GLN A 211 17.93 16.98 9.78
CA GLN A 211 17.09 16.09 9.00
C GLN A 211 15.92 15.60 9.83
N LEU A 212 14.71 15.66 9.26
CA LEU A 212 13.46 15.25 9.90
C LEU A 212 12.80 14.14 9.09
N PHE A 213 12.38 13.07 9.75
CA PHE A 213 11.55 12.01 9.17
C PHE A 213 10.14 12.10 9.73
N SER A 214 9.14 12.07 8.85
CA SER A 214 7.72 12.10 9.24
C SER A 214 7.01 10.84 8.78
N THR A 215 6.17 10.28 9.66
CA THR A 215 5.18 9.26 9.29
C THR A 215 3.76 9.84 9.24
N TRP A 216 3.63 11.13 9.32
CA TRP A 216 2.35 11.82 9.33
C TRP A 216 1.65 11.71 7.98
N SER A 217 0.36 11.33 7.96
CA SER A 217 -0.42 11.20 6.72
C SER A 217 -0.67 12.54 6.03
N LYS A 218 -0.78 13.64 6.81
CA LYS A 218 -0.86 15.02 6.30
C LYS A 218 0.53 15.64 6.28
N SER A 219 1.38 15.13 5.42
CA SER A 219 2.79 15.54 5.36
C SER A 219 3.01 16.96 4.86
N ASP A 220 2.02 17.56 4.19
CA ASP A 220 2.01 18.95 3.74
C ASP A 220 2.22 19.94 4.90
N GLU A 221 1.59 19.71 6.05
CA GLU A 221 1.77 20.54 7.24
C GLU A 221 3.22 20.46 7.77
N VAL A 222 3.78 19.26 7.85
CA VAL A 222 5.17 19.07 8.29
C VAL A 222 6.15 19.67 7.28
N ILE A 223 5.93 19.45 5.98
CA ILE A 223 6.79 19.98 4.90
C ILE A 223 6.77 21.50 4.87
N SER A 224 5.58 22.11 4.97
CA SER A 224 5.42 23.56 4.97
C SER A 224 6.07 24.20 6.19
N THR A 225 5.97 23.54 7.35
CA THR A 225 6.62 24.01 8.57
C THR A 225 8.14 23.94 8.46
N VAL A 226 8.68 22.81 8.01
CA VAL A 226 10.14 22.67 7.76
C VAL A 226 10.62 23.75 6.76
N ALA A 227 9.86 23.99 5.70
CA ALA A 227 10.24 25.00 4.70
C ALA A 227 10.33 26.42 5.26
N ARG A 228 9.52 26.78 6.27
CA ARG A 228 9.59 28.09 6.95
C ARG A 228 10.83 28.25 7.83
N PHE A 229 11.31 27.17 8.43
CA PHE A 229 12.51 27.19 9.28
C PHE A 229 13.80 26.94 8.49
N ASN A 230 13.71 26.62 7.20
CA ASN A 230 14.87 26.31 6.39
C ASN A 230 15.56 27.60 5.91
N SER A 231 16.86 27.68 6.12
CA SER A 231 17.71 28.78 5.60
C SER A 231 18.93 28.23 4.87
N ALA A 232 19.67 29.10 4.18
CA ALA A 232 20.92 28.72 3.54
C ALA A 232 21.99 28.31 4.57
N GLU A 233 21.95 28.91 5.76
CA GLU A 233 22.90 28.66 6.84
C GLU A 233 22.56 27.39 7.63
N THR A 234 21.25 27.12 7.78
CA THR A 234 20.75 25.93 8.50
C THR A 234 19.78 25.13 7.63
N PRO A 235 20.28 24.44 6.60
CA PRO A 235 19.44 23.65 5.72
C PRO A 235 18.89 22.43 6.46
N ILE A 236 17.55 22.31 6.48
CA ILE A 236 16.86 21.18 7.07
C ILE A 236 16.26 20.35 5.95
N LEU A 237 16.53 19.07 5.96
CA LEU A 237 15.97 18.13 4.98
C LEU A 237 14.82 17.33 5.60
N ILE A 238 13.77 17.09 4.81
CA ILE A 238 12.64 16.27 5.21
C ILE A 238 12.64 14.96 4.42
N SER A 239 12.25 13.90 5.10
CA SER A 239 12.00 12.59 4.55
C SER A 239 10.68 12.05 5.13
N GLY A 240 9.99 11.15 4.41
CA GLY A 240 8.74 10.63 4.92
C GLY A 240 8.19 9.45 4.12
N ILE A 241 7.05 8.93 4.59
CA ILE A 241 6.32 7.85 3.93
C ILE A 241 5.31 8.47 2.97
N LEU A 242 5.75 8.77 1.75
CA LEU A 242 4.94 9.37 0.71
C LEU A 242 5.38 8.91 -0.68
N PRO A 243 4.47 8.87 -1.66
CA PRO A 243 4.84 8.68 -3.05
C PRO A 243 5.76 9.78 -3.55
N ASP A 244 6.66 9.45 -4.48
CA ASP A 244 7.57 10.42 -5.10
C ASP A 244 6.83 11.62 -5.71
N GLN A 245 5.63 11.38 -6.28
CA GLN A 245 4.82 12.41 -6.93
C GLN A 245 4.31 13.47 -5.96
N TYR A 246 3.99 13.09 -4.74
CA TYR A 246 3.53 14.03 -3.70
C TYR A 246 4.59 15.08 -3.42
N PHE A 247 5.82 14.65 -3.30
CA PHE A 247 6.94 15.54 -3.08
C PHE A 247 7.23 16.44 -4.29
N LEU A 248 7.04 15.94 -5.50
CA LEU A 248 7.31 16.70 -6.73
C LEU A 248 6.32 17.83 -6.96
N ASN A 249 5.09 17.70 -6.48
CA ASN A 249 4.04 18.70 -6.65
C ASN A 249 4.09 19.81 -5.59
N PHE A 250 4.80 19.62 -4.49
CA PHE A 250 4.93 20.61 -3.42
C PHE A 250 6.08 21.58 -3.70
N SER A 251 5.79 22.73 -4.33
CA SER A 251 6.83 23.69 -4.74
C SER A 251 7.69 24.20 -3.58
N ALA A 252 7.10 24.42 -2.40
CA ALA A 252 7.82 24.84 -1.19
C ALA A 252 8.75 23.75 -0.63
N GLY A 253 8.43 22.48 -0.87
CA GLY A 253 9.15 21.36 -0.29
C GLY A 253 10.26 20.75 -1.18
N LYS A 254 10.31 21.03 -2.48
CA LYS A 254 11.27 20.38 -3.42
C LYS A 254 12.72 20.51 -3.02
N LYS A 255 13.11 21.68 -2.51
CA LYS A 255 14.53 21.95 -2.13
C LYS A 255 14.95 21.26 -0.84
N ASN A 256 13.98 20.87 -0.01
CA ASN A 256 14.21 20.39 1.34
C ASN A 256 14.04 18.89 1.48
N GLN A 257 13.65 18.21 0.40
CA GLN A 257 13.40 16.76 0.44
C GLN A 257 14.66 15.97 0.23
N TYR A 258 14.78 14.92 1.04
CA TYR A 258 15.90 14.00 0.90
C TYR A 258 15.43 12.60 0.47
N LEU A 259 14.57 11.94 1.24
CA LEU A 259 14.13 10.60 0.96
C LEU A 259 12.60 10.52 0.86
N ALA A 260 12.13 9.77 -0.11
CA ALA A 260 10.77 9.29 -0.20
C ALA A 260 10.72 7.79 0.10
N VAL A 261 9.89 7.39 1.06
CA VAL A 261 9.53 6.01 1.33
C VAL A 261 8.17 5.76 0.69
N SER A 262 8.12 4.93 -0.33
CA SER A 262 6.87 4.62 -1.03
C SER A 262 6.42 3.19 -0.74
N LYS A 263 5.19 3.05 -0.27
CA LYS A 263 4.44 1.79 -0.23
C LYS A 263 3.78 1.61 -1.60
N ARG A 264 4.11 0.55 -2.30
CA ARG A 264 3.66 0.29 -3.67
C ARG A 264 2.23 -0.24 -3.71
N TYR A 265 1.26 0.61 -3.33
CA TYR A 265 -0.16 0.28 -3.42
C TYR A 265 -0.57 -0.05 -4.85
N ASP A 266 0.05 0.60 -5.84
CA ASP A 266 -0.14 0.31 -7.25
C ASP A 266 0.19 -1.14 -7.60
N LEU A 267 1.30 -1.66 -7.07
CA LEU A 267 1.69 -3.05 -7.25
C LEU A 267 0.72 -4.01 -6.56
N ALA A 268 0.33 -3.69 -5.31
CA ALA A 268 -0.59 -4.52 -4.53
C ALA A 268 -1.96 -4.65 -5.22
N VAL A 269 -2.53 -3.53 -5.70
CA VAL A 269 -3.81 -3.52 -6.42
C VAL A 269 -3.71 -4.27 -7.75
N GLU A 270 -2.67 -4.01 -8.57
CA GLU A 270 -2.49 -4.73 -9.84
C GLU A 270 -2.37 -6.25 -9.62
N GLN A 271 -1.63 -6.67 -8.60
CA GLN A 271 -1.42 -8.08 -8.32
C GLN A 271 -2.69 -8.78 -7.81
N ILE A 272 -3.44 -8.18 -6.89
CA ILE A 272 -4.67 -8.81 -6.37
C ILE A 272 -5.73 -8.93 -7.46
N ILE A 273 -5.89 -7.94 -8.32
CA ILE A 273 -6.81 -8.01 -9.47
C ILE A 273 -6.35 -9.11 -10.45
N THR A 274 -5.05 -9.16 -10.75
CA THR A 274 -4.50 -10.18 -11.65
C THR A 274 -4.71 -11.59 -11.08
N ALA A 275 -4.52 -11.78 -9.79
CA ALA A 275 -4.72 -13.05 -9.12
C ALA A 275 -6.17 -13.50 -9.16
N GLU A 276 -7.11 -12.62 -8.84
CA GLU A 276 -8.54 -12.91 -8.85
C GLU A 276 -9.05 -13.30 -10.24
N LEU A 277 -8.64 -12.58 -11.29
CA LEU A 277 -9.05 -12.88 -12.65
C LEU A 277 -8.38 -14.12 -13.23
N SER A 278 -7.28 -14.58 -12.64
CA SER A 278 -6.58 -15.81 -13.04
C SER A 278 -6.97 -17.02 -12.18
N ASP A 279 -7.98 -16.91 -11.34
CA ASP A 279 -8.38 -17.91 -10.34
C ASP A 279 -7.22 -18.38 -9.45
N LYS A 280 -6.22 -17.51 -9.26
CA LYS A 280 -5.06 -17.71 -8.41
C LYS A 280 -5.23 -16.87 -7.14
N ASN A 281 -5.73 -17.48 -6.09
CA ASN A 281 -5.85 -16.78 -4.82
C ASN A 281 -4.47 -16.36 -4.29
N ILE A 282 -4.29 -15.08 -3.93
CA ILE A 282 -3.16 -14.64 -3.12
C ILE A 282 -3.48 -15.02 -1.65
N LEU A 283 -3.41 -16.30 -1.35
CA LEU A 283 -3.64 -16.80 0.01
C LEU A 283 -2.33 -17.31 0.62
N ASN A 284 -1.29 -16.46 0.63
CA ASN A 284 -0.16 -16.72 1.48
C ASN A 284 -0.61 -16.62 2.95
N ILE A 285 -0.05 -17.47 3.79
CA ILE A 285 -0.32 -17.43 5.22
C ILE A 285 0.61 -16.36 5.83
N LEU A 286 0.03 -15.28 6.33
CA LEU A 286 0.77 -14.23 7.04
C LEU A 286 0.94 -14.58 8.52
N ASP A 287 -0.12 -15.09 9.14
CA ASP A 287 -0.11 -15.57 10.52
C ASP A 287 -1.02 -16.80 10.65
N SER A 288 -0.41 -17.98 10.71
CA SER A 288 -1.16 -19.26 10.81
C SER A 288 -1.91 -19.40 12.13
N LYS A 289 -1.39 -18.83 13.22
CA LYS A 289 -2.04 -18.91 14.54
C LYS A 289 -3.31 -18.07 14.60
N LYS A 290 -3.33 -16.96 13.89
CA LYS A 290 -4.48 -16.05 13.83
C LYS A 290 -5.38 -16.30 12.62
N GLY A 291 -4.98 -17.14 11.65
CA GLY A 291 -5.74 -17.36 10.42
C GLY A 291 -5.74 -16.13 9.50
N ILE A 292 -4.63 -15.40 9.45
CA ILE A 292 -4.47 -14.22 8.60
C ILE A 292 -3.79 -14.62 7.29
N TYR A 293 -4.44 -14.27 6.18
CA TYR A 293 -3.98 -14.55 4.81
C TYR A 293 -3.71 -13.25 4.05
N GLY A 294 -2.84 -13.31 3.04
CA GLY A 294 -2.54 -12.18 2.17
C GLY A 294 -1.09 -12.14 1.71
N ASN A 295 -0.56 -10.93 1.52
CA ASN A 295 0.83 -10.73 1.13
C ASN A 295 1.46 -9.60 1.94
N ARG A 296 2.74 -9.76 2.32
CA ARG A 296 3.51 -8.69 2.97
C ARG A 296 4.60 -8.22 2.02
N TYR A 297 4.42 -7.03 1.51
CA TYR A 297 5.33 -6.35 0.61
C TYR A 297 6.54 -5.77 1.36
N ASN A 298 7.74 -5.90 0.78
CA ASN A 298 8.99 -5.52 1.42
C ASN A 298 9.99 -4.92 0.42
N LEU A 299 11.21 -4.61 0.88
CA LEU A 299 12.27 -4.05 0.03
C LEU A 299 12.83 -5.07 -0.98
N LYS A 300 12.74 -6.38 -0.70
CA LYS A 300 13.26 -7.44 -1.57
C LYS A 300 12.38 -7.61 -2.82
N ASP A 301 11.07 -7.60 -2.64
CA ASP A 301 10.08 -7.78 -3.73
C ASP A 301 9.72 -6.47 -4.44
N SER A 302 10.37 -5.36 -4.05
CA SER A 302 10.09 -4.02 -4.56
C SER A 302 8.69 -3.48 -4.22
N GLY A 303 8.00 -4.11 -3.28
CA GLY A 303 6.73 -3.62 -2.73
C GLY A 303 6.89 -2.40 -1.82
N LEU A 304 8.12 -2.18 -1.34
CA LEU A 304 8.58 -0.93 -0.71
C LEU A 304 9.71 -0.33 -1.53
N SER A 305 9.78 0.99 -1.58
CA SER A 305 10.93 1.70 -2.12
C SER A 305 11.37 2.82 -1.17
N VAL A 306 12.69 3.03 -1.11
CA VAL A 306 13.31 4.19 -0.46
C VAL A 306 14.19 4.85 -1.50
N LYS A 307 13.85 6.05 -1.90
CA LYS A 307 14.55 6.78 -2.97
C LYS A 307 15.07 8.11 -2.48
N VAL A 308 16.22 8.51 -3.01
CA VAL A 308 16.74 9.86 -2.86
C VAL A 308 16.03 10.76 -3.88
N VAL A 309 15.31 11.76 -3.41
CA VAL A 309 14.46 12.63 -4.25
C VAL A 309 15.27 13.41 -5.29
N ALA A 310 16.48 13.82 -4.95
CA ALA A 310 17.36 14.57 -5.85
C ALA A 310 18.15 13.70 -6.86
N GLY A 311 17.78 12.42 -7.01
CA GLY A 311 18.37 11.54 -8.05
C GLY A 311 19.80 11.03 -7.77
N SER A 312 20.37 11.27 -6.58
CA SER A 312 21.68 10.72 -6.22
C SER A 312 21.57 9.27 -5.73
N ALA A 313 22.55 8.45 -6.05
CA ALA A 313 22.60 7.08 -5.54
C ALA A 313 22.92 7.05 -4.05
N PHE A 314 22.50 5.98 -3.37
CA PHE A 314 22.94 5.71 -2.01
C PHE A 314 24.45 5.47 -1.96
N SER A 315 25.09 5.92 -0.87
CA SER A 315 26.50 5.58 -0.59
C SER A 315 26.70 4.07 -0.47
N ALA A 316 27.92 3.58 -0.67
CA ALA A 316 28.26 2.16 -0.55
C ALA A 316 27.81 1.57 0.81
N LYS A 317 27.95 2.33 1.90
CA LYS A 317 27.47 1.94 3.23
C LYS A 317 25.95 1.67 3.25
N ILE A 318 25.16 2.57 2.68
CA ILE A 318 23.69 2.41 2.64
C ILE A 318 23.27 1.29 1.70
N GLN A 319 23.98 1.10 0.58
CA GLN A 319 23.76 -0.06 -0.29
C GLN A 319 24.03 -1.38 0.44
N GLY A 320 25.07 -1.45 1.28
CA GLY A 320 25.35 -2.62 2.14
C GLY A 320 24.24 -2.88 3.16
N ILE A 321 23.69 -1.83 3.78
CA ILE A 321 22.54 -1.95 4.70
C ILE A 321 21.31 -2.44 3.94
N LEU A 322 21.03 -1.90 2.76
CA LEU A 322 19.92 -2.36 1.91
C LEU A 322 20.08 -3.84 1.52
N ALA A 323 21.28 -4.27 1.15
CA ALA A 323 21.56 -5.67 0.85
C ALA A 323 21.29 -6.59 2.06
N ASN A 324 21.67 -6.16 3.26
CA ASN A 324 21.40 -6.90 4.50
C ASN A 324 19.91 -6.99 4.82
N LEU A 325 19.15 -5.91 4.60
CA LEU A 325 17.68 -5.91 4.75
C LEU A 325 17.04 -6.90 3.78
N LYS A 326 17.36 -6.79 2.48
CA LYS A 326 16.85 -7.71 1.45
C LYS A 326 17.19 -9.18 1.70
N ALA A 327 18.30 -9.45 2.36
CA ALA A 327 18.73 -10.78 2.75
C ALA A 327 18.15 -11.26 4.09
N GLY A 328 17.31 -10.44 4.76
CA GLY A 328 16.72 -10.75 6.07
C GLY A 328 17.72 -10.86 7.22
N ARG A 329 18.90 -10.25 7.09
CA ARG A 329 19.96 -10.30 8.11
C ARG A 329 19.73 -9.31 9.26
N VAL A 330 18.94 -8.27 9.04
CA VAL A 330 18.57 -7.30 10.08
C VAL A 330 17.37 -7.88 10.86
N LYS A 331 17.60 -8.20 12.14
CA LYS A 331 16.59 -8.83 12.99
C LYS A 331 15.80 -7.79 13.81
N ASN A 332 14.65 -8.23 14.35
CA ASN A 332 13.79 -7.42 15.22
C ASN A 332 13.27 -6.12 14.58
N LEU A 333 12.90 -6.22 13.32
CA LEU A 333 12.16 -5.18 12.58
C LEU A 333 10.69 -5.59 12.37
N SER A 334 10.27 -6.75 12.90
CA SER A 334 8.90 -7.26 12.71
C SER A 334 7.86 -6.22 13.10
N ASN A 335 6.87 -6.08 12.26
CA ASN A 335 5.68 -5.23 12.50
C ASN A 335 4.84 -5.77 13.64
#